data_36923ae07c37d27489951628f9ddcda8
#
_entry.id   36923ae07c37d27489951628f9ddcda8
#
_cell.length_a   1.000
_cell.length_b   1.000
_cell.length_c   1.000
_cell.angle_alpha   90.00
_cell.angle_beta   90.00
_cell.angle_gamma   90.00
#
_symmetry.space_group_name_H-M   'P 1'
#
loop_
_entity.id
_entity.type
_entity.pdbx_description
1 polymer ?
#
loop_
_entity_poly.entity_id
_entity_poly.type
_entity_poly.pdbx_seq_one_letter_code
_entity_poly.pdbx_strand_id
1 'polypeptide(L)'
;MSLTASKLYKKISQYDNFVSYETIKKAYNLSKRAHANQFRGSGEKYFTHPLAVADYLIQMKLDSSTIITALLHDVVEDSEITLENIKDEFGIEISKLVDGVTKLSKLDLKFGFAQAENFRKLLLASSDDIRVLLVKLADRLHNIRTINGIKNN
;
A
#
# COMPACT_ATOMS: atom_id res chain seq x y z
N MET A 1 1.29 19.90 -3.01
CA MET A 1 2.17 19.35 -4.07
C MET A 1 2.01 17.85 -4.14
N SER A 2 1.69 17.31 -5.30
CA SER A 2 1.55 15.88 -5.48
C SER A 2 2.92 15.17 -5.40
N LEU A 3 2.94 13.99 -4.78
CA LEU A 3 4.12 13.13 -4.78
C LEU A 3 4.28 12.50 -6.17
N THR A 4 5.45 12.69 -6.77
CA THR A 4 5.82 12.06 -8.03
C THR A 4 6.75 10.87 -7.78
N ALA A 5 6.93 10.01 -8.78
CA ALA A 5 7.88 8.90 -8.68
C ALA A 5 9.30 9.38 -8.34
N SER A 6 9.73 10.50 -8.92
CA SER A 6 11.03 11.10 -8.63
C SER A 6 11.16 11.57 -7.17
N LYS A 7 10.11 12.18 -6.63
CA LYS A 7 10.10 12.63 -5.23
C LYS A 7 10.12 11.45 -4.26
N LEU A 8 9.35 10.38 -4.55
CA LEU A 8 9.38 9.15 -3.76
C LEU A 8 10.79 8.55 -3.75
N TYR A 9 11.40 8.41 -4.92
CA TYR A 9 12.75 7.89 -5.03
C TYR A 9 13.75 8.72 -4.22
N LYS A 10 13.72 10.06 -4.34
CA LYS A 10 14.62 10.93 -3.59
C LYS A 10 14.49 10.74 -2.08
N LYS A 11 13.27 10.61 -1.58
CA LYS A 11 13.03 10.39 -0.15
C LYS A 11 13.57 9.03 0.32
N ILE A 12 13.31 7.98 -0.45
CA ILE A 12 13.76 6.62 -0.10
C ILE A 12 15.27 6.49 -0.19
N SER A 13 15.89 7.08 -1.22
CA SER A 13 17.33 7.01 -1.44
C SER A 13 18.18 7.66 -0.34
N GLN A 14 17.57 8.47 0.53
CA GLN A 14 18.24 9.05 1.69
C GLN A 14 18.60 8.01 2.75
N TYR A 15 17.88 6.89 2.80
CA TYR A 15 18.09 5.85 3.83
C TYR A 15 18.20 4.43 3.28
N ASP A 16 17.80 4.18 2.03
CA ASP A 16 17.88 2.87 1.38
C ASP A 16 18.76 2.98 0.12
N ASN A 17 19.96 2.45 0.20
CA ASN A 17 20.95 2.49 -0.89
C ASN A 17 20.63 1.51 -2.03
N PHE A 18 19.71 0.58 -1.82
CA PHE A 18 19.34 -0.46 -2.80
C PHE A 18 18.12 -0.10 -3.63
N VAL A 19 17.49 1.06 -3.36
CA VAL A 19 16.31 1.50 -4.11
C VAL A 19 16.67 1.79 -5.57
N SER A 20 15.84 1.28 -6.48
CA SER A 20 15.95 1.56 -7.92
C SER A 20 14.88 2.56 -8.34
N TYR A 21 15.29 3.65 -9.00
CA TYR A 21 14.34 4.61 -9.57
C TYR A 21 13.40 3.96 -10.57
N GLU A 22 13.92 3.09 -11.42
CA GLU A 22 13.10 2.40 -12.44
C GLU A 22 12.02 1.53 -11.80
N THR A 23 12.32 0.84 -10.71
CA THR A 23 11.34 0.02 -9.99
C THR A 23 10.27 0.88 -9.32
N ILE A 24 10.65 1.97 -8.68
CA ILE A 24 9.70 2.93 -8.09
C ILE A 24 8.80 3.53 -9.16
N LYS A 25 9.38 3.94 -10.29
CA LYS A 25 8.63 4.50 -11.42
C LYS A 25 7.63 3.50 -12.00
N LYS A 26 8.03 2.23 -12.17
CA LYS A 26 7.14 1.16 -12.61
C LYS A 26 5.95 0.98 -11.67
N ALA A 27 6.21 0.88 -10.37
CA ALA A 27 5.17 0.71 -9.35
C ALA A 27 4.21 1.91 -9.33
N TYR A 28 4.76 3.10 -9.34
CA TYR A 28 4.00 4.35 -9.41
C TYR A 28 3.06 4.38 -10.62
N ASN A 29 3.61 4.12 -11.81
CA ASN A 29 2.84 4.17 -13.06
C ASN A 29 1.79 3.06 -13.12
N LEU A 30 2.11 1.86 -12.65
CA LEU A 30 1.18 0.75 -12.61
C LEU A 30 -0.01 1.06 -11.70
N SER A 31 0.25 1.54 -10.50
CA SER A 31 -0.80 1.93 -9.54
C SER A 31 -1.66 3.06 -10.11
N LYS A 32 -1.05 4.08 -10.69
CA LYS A 32 -1.75 5.20 -11.29
C LYS A 32 -2.69 4.76 -12.42
N ARG A 33 -2.24 3.85 -13.29
CA ARG A 33 -3.07 3.31 -14.37
C ARG A 33 -4.19 2.42 -13.85
N ALA A 34 -3.87 1.53 -12.91
CA ALA A 34 -4.85 0.60 -12.32
C ALA A 34 -6.02 1.33 -11.67
N HIS A 35 -5.76 2.49 -11.06
CA HIS A 35 -6.75 3.29 -10.35
C HIS A 35 -7.25 4.52 -11.13
N ALA A 36 -6.96 4.61 -12.44
CA ALA A 36 -7.22 5.80 -13.26
C ALA A 36 -8.68 6.27 -13.24
N ASN A 37 -9.62 5.34 -13.20
CA ASN A 37 -11.08 5.61 -13.23
C ASN A 37 -11.75 5.39 -11.87
N GLN A 38 -10.98 5.32 -10.81
CA GLN A 38 -11.48 5.09 -9.46
C GLN A 38 -11.36 6.36 -8.62
N PHE A 39 -12.36 6.57 -7.77
CA PHE A 39 -12.46 7.74 -6.90
C PHE A 39 -12.75 7.29 -5.47
N ARG A 40 -12.27 8.07 -4.51
CA ARG A 40 -12.60 7.88 -3.10
C ARG A 40 -13.98 8.47 -2.81
N GLY A 41 -14.56 8.12 -1.66
CA GLY A 41 -15.83 8.69 -1.21
C GLY A 41 -15.84 10.21 -1.09
N SER A 42 -14.66 10.83 -0.97
CA SER A 42 -14.49 12.31 -0.97
C SER A 42 -14.54 12.95 -2.36
N GLY A 43 -14.53 12.14 -3.44
CA GLY A 43 -14.45 12.61 -4.83
C GLY A 43 -13.04 12.75 -5.36
N GLU A 44 -12.01 12.57 -4.54
CA GLU A 44 -10.61 12.56 -4.97
C GLU A 44 -10.29 11.31 -5.78
N LYS A 45 -9.29 11.41 -6.66
CA LYS A 45 -8.78 10.24 -7.39
C LYS A 45 -8.24 9.20 -6.42
N TYR A 46 -8.59 7.94 -6.61
CA TYR A 46 -8.21 6.84 -5.72
C TYR A 46 -6.69 6.73 -5.55
N PHE A 47 -5.92 7.03 -6.58
CA PHE A 47 -4.45 6.96 -6.56
C PHE A 47 -3.81 7.82 -5.46
N THR A 48 -4.48 8.84 -4.96
CA THR A 48 -3.98 9.63 -3.80
C THR A 48 -3.80 8.77 -2.56
N HIS A 49 -4.60 7.71 -2.41
CA HIS A 49 -4.55 6.81 -1.26
C HIS A 49 -3.25 5.97 -1.21
N PRO A 50 -2.88 5.15 -2.22
CA PRO A 50 -1.62 4.41 -2.17
C PRO A 50 -0.40 5.32 -2.07
N LEU A 51 -0.44 6.54 -2.61
CA LEU A 51 0.63 7.52 -2.42
C LEU A 51 0.77 7.96 -0.95
N ALA A 52 -0.34 8.24 -0.29
CA ALA A 52 -0.34 8.62 1.13
C ALA A 52 0.16 7.48 2.02
N VAL A 53 -0.27 6.24 1.74
CA VAL A 53 0.20 5.04 2.46
C VAL A 53 1.71 4.89 2.29
N ALA A 54 2.21 5.02 1.07
CA ALA A 54 3.66 4.98 0.79
C ALA A 54 4.41 6.08 1.56
N ASP A 55 3.88 7.30 1.60
CA ASP A 55 4.53 8.41 2.31
C ASP A 55 4.61 8.18 3.82
N TYR A 56 3.58 7.62 4.45
CA TYR A 56 3.63 7.24 5.86
C TYR A 56 4.77 6.25 6.15
N LEU A 57 4.94 5.26 5.29
CA LEU A 57 5.96 4.21 5.45
C LEU A 57 7.37 4.76 5.16
N ILE A 58 7.50 5.74 4.27
CA ILE A 58 8.75 6.47 4.03
C ILE A 58 9.15 7.27 5.28
N GLN A 59 8.21 7.93 5.93
CA GLN A 59 8.46 8.65 7.18
C GLN A 59 8.97 7.72 8.29
N MET A 60 8.55 6.46 8.27
CA MET A 60 9.03 5.42 9.17
C MET A 60 10.35 4.78 8.72
N LYS A 61 10.91 5.22 7.59
CA LYS A 61 12.16 4.71 6.99
C LYS A 61 12.13 3.22 6.68
N LEU A 62 11.00 2.72 6.17
CA LEU A 62 10.88 1.32 5.77
C LEU A 62 11.53 1.09 4.39
N ASP A 63 11.92 -0.15 4.11
CA ASP A 63 12.66 -0.51 2.90
C ASP A 63 11.86 -0.30 1.61
N SER A 64 12.56 -0.23 0.49
CA SER A 64 11.97 0.00 -0.82
C SER A 64 10.91 -1.04 -1.21
N SER A 65 11.12 -2.31 -0.85
CA SER A 65 10.13 -3.36 -1.11
C SER A 65 8.81 -3.12 -0.40
N THR A 66 8.85 -2.59 0.83
CA THR A 66 7.64 -2.20 1.59
C THR A 66 6.92 -1.03 0.92
N ILE A 67 7.67 -0.03 0.46
CA ILE A 67 7.10 1.14 -0.21
C ILE A 67 6.44 0.74 -1.55
N ILE A 68 7.10 -0.09 -2.33
CA ILE A 68 6.54 -0.63 -3.57
C ILE A 68 5.26 -1.42 -3.29
N THR A 69 5.26 -2.24 -2.25
CA THR A 69 4.06 -2.97 -1.80
C THR A 69 2.92 -2.02 -1.45
N ALA A 70 3.21 -0.91 -0.77
CA ALA A 70 2.21 0.11 -0.46
C ALA A 70 1.58 0.71 -1.72
N LEU A 71 2.40 1.02 -2.73
CA LEU A 71 1.90 1.54 -4.01
C LEU A 71 1.00 0.53 -4.73
N LEU A 72 1.24 -0.76 -4.56
CA LEU A 72 0.57 -1.84 -5.27
C LEU A 72 -0.50 -2.57 -4.44
N HIS A 73 -0.71 -2.20 -3.17
CA HIS A 73 -1.48 -3.04 -2.24
C HIS A 73 -2.95 -3.26 -2.66
N ASP A 74 -3.56 -2.32 -3.37
CA ASP A 74 -4.95 -2.44 -3.83
C ASP A 74 -5.07 -2.83 -5.32
N VAL A 75 -3.96 -2.91 -6.03
CA VAL A 75 -3.97 -3.11 -7.49
C VAL A 75 -4.60 -4.46 -7.87
N VAL A 76 -4.28 -5.52 -7.14
CA VAL A 76 -4.79 -6.87 -7.40
C VAL A 76 -6.29 -6.97 -7.10
N GLU A 77 -6.76 -6.33 -6.02
CA GLU A 77 -8.18 -6.36 -5.63
C GLU A 77 -9.05 -5.50 -6.55
N ASP A 78 -8.54 -4.33 -6.97
CA ASP A 78 -9.34 -3.28 -7.59
C ASP A 78 -9.14 -3.17 -9.10
N SER A 79 -8.34 -4.05 -9.72
CA SER A 79 -8.10 -4.05 -11.15
C SER A 79 -7.95 -5.47 -11.70
N GLU A 80 -7.73 -5.61 -13.00
CA GLU A 80 -7.52 -6.89 -13.68
C GLU A 80 -6.08 -7.42 -13.51
N ILE A 81 -5.19 -6.68 -12.86
CA ILE A 81 -3.80 -7.07 -12.64
C ILE A 81 -3.75 -8.21 -11.62
N THR A 82 -3.05 -9.29 -11.98
CA THR A 82 -2.93 -10.50 -11.15
C THR A 82 -1.64 -10.49 -10.32
N LEU A 83 -1.59 -11.33 -9.30
CA LEU A 83 -0.34 -11.58 -8.54
C LEU A 83 0.78 -12.10 -9.44
N GLU A 84 0.45 -12.88 -10.46
CA GLU A 84 1.45 -13.36 -11.42
C GLU A 84 2.05 -12.19 -12.22
N ASN A 85 1.24 -11.21 -12.62
CA ASN A 85 1.75 -9.99 -13.25
C ASN A 85 2.69 -9.22 -12.31
N ILE A 86 2.34 -9.10 -11.04
CA ILE A 86 3.19 -8.44 -10.02
C ILE A 86 4.52 -9.19 -9.87
N LYS A 87 4.46 -10.52 -9.80
CA LYS A 87 5.65 -11.37 -9.69
C LYS A 87 6.60 -11.21 -10.89
N ASP A 88 6.04 -11.19 -12.09
CA ASP A 88 6.81 -11.05 -13.33
C ASP A 88 7.51 -9.69 -13.42
N GLU A 89 6.85 -8.61 -13.00
CA GLU A 89 7.40 -7.26 -13.07
C GLU A 89 8.28 -6.86 -11.89
N PHE A 90 7.97 -7.33 -10.67
CA PHE A 90 8.59 -6.85 -9.43
C PHE A 90 9.32 -7.94 -8.64
N GLY A 91 9.16 -9.20 -9.02
CA GLY A 91 9.79 -10.32 -8.33
C GLY A 91 8.91 -10.95 -7.26
N ILE A 92 9.39 -12.10 -6.76
CA ILE A 92 8.63 -12.95 -5.82
C ILE A 92 8.44 -12.30 -4.45
N GLU A 93 9.42 -11.55 -3.95
CA GLU A 93 9.33 -10.90 -2.65
C GLU A 93 8.15 -9.92 -2.59
N ILE A 94 8.06 -9.02 -3.57
CA ILE A 94 7.00 -8.02 -3.64
C ILE A 94 5.64 -8.69 -3.89
N SER A 95 5.59 -9.71 -4.74
CA SER A 95 4.38 -10.50 -4.98
C SER A 95 3.84 -11.13 -3.69
N LYS A 96 4.72 -11.70 -2.87
CA LYS A 96 4.35 -12.28 -1.57
C LYS A 96 3.84 -11.22 -0.60
N LEU A 97 4.47 -10.06 -0.55
CA LEU A 97 4.03 -8.96 0.31
C LEU A 97 2.64 -8.45 -0.11
N VAL A 98 2.42 -8.23 -1.40
CA VAL A 98 1.11 -7.82 -1.93
C VAL A 98 0.05 -8.86 -1.63
N ASP A 99 0.35 -10.15 -1.84
CA ASP A 99 -0.57 -11.25 -1.52
C ASP A 99 -0.92 -11.25 -0.03
N GLY A 100 0.07 -11.07 0.84
CA GLY A 100 -0.14 -10.97 2.29
C GLY A 100 -1.08 -9.84 2.68
N VAL A 101 -0.89 -8.65 2.11
CA VAL A 101 -1.78 -7.50 2.37
C VAL A 101 -3.19 -7.78 1.85
N THR A 102 -3.32 -8.38 0.68
CA THR A 102 -4.62 -8.76 0.10
C THR A 102 -5.38 -9.72 1.02
N LYS A 103 -4.71 -10.76 1.51
CA LYS A 103 -5.29 -11.73 2.45
C LYS A 103 -5.70 -11.08 3.76
N LEU A 104 -4.84 -10.19 4.29
CA LEU A 104 -5.10 -9.46 5.52
C LEU A 104 -6.30 -8.52 5.36
N SER A 105 -6.46 -7.87 4.21
CA SER A 105 -7.62 -7.03 3.89
C SER A 105 -8.92 -7.84 3.86
N LYS A 106 -8.91 -9.04 3.32
CA LYS A 106 -10.07 -9.95 3.34
C LYS A 106 -10.47 -10.35 4.76
N LEU A 107 -9.50 -10.62 5.63
CA LEU A 107 -9.75 -10.91 7.04
C LEU A 107 -10.31 -9.70 7.78
N ASP A 108 -9.81 -8.50 7.50
CA ASP A 108 -10.32 -7.25 8.07
C ASP A 108 -11.79 -7.02 7.68
N LEU A 109 -12.14 -7.21 6.42
CA LEU A 109 -13.53 -7.12 5.95
C LEU A 109 -14.45 -8.12 6.66
N LYS A 110 -13.95 -9.32 6.96
CA LYS A 110 -14.73 -10.38 7.60
C LYS A 110 -14.91 -10.19 9.11
N PHE A 111 -13.86 -9.75 9.81
CA PHE A 111 -13.80 -9.72 11.28
C PHE A 111 -13.66 -8.33 11.88
N GLY A 112 -13.13 -7.35 11.14
CA GLY A 112 -12.84 -6.00 11.60
C GLY A 112 -11.66 -5.91 12.59
N PHE A 113 -11.11 -4.70 12.75
CA PHE A 113 -10.05 -4.41 13.74
C PHE A 113 -10.60 -3.99 15.11
N ALA A 114 -11.93 -3.86 15.25
CA ALA A 114 -12.55 -3.22 16.42
C ALA A 114 -12.39 -4.01 17.73
N GLN A 115 -12.07 -5.30 17.65
CA GLN A 115 -11.92 -6.17 18.81
C GLN A 115 -10.48 -6.66 18.93
N ALA A 116 -9.97 -6.67 20.16
CA ALA A 116 -8.59 -7.10 20.46
C ALA A 116 -8.29 -8.53 19.97
N GLU A 117 -9.28 -9.42 20.02
CA GLU A 117 -9.15 -10.79 19.54
C GLU A 117 -8.98 -10.85 18.02
N ASN A 118 -9.69 -10.03 17.26
CA ASN A 118 -9.55 -9.94 15.82
C ASN A 118 -8.19 -9.36 15.43
N PHE A 119 -7.69 -8.36 16.16
CA PHE A 119 -6.35 -7.82 15.99
C PHE A 119 -5.28 -8.89 16.22
N ARG A 120 -5.45 -9.71 17.25
CA ARG A 120 -4.55 -10.85 17.52
C ARG A 120 -4.53 -11.85 16.37
N LYS A 121 -5.70 -12.21 15.79
CA LYS A 121 -5.80 -13.10 14.63
C LYS A 121 -5.10 -12.51 13.40
N LEU A 122 -5.23 -11.21 13.19
CA LEU A 122 -4.56 -10.48 12.11
C LEU A 122 -3.03 -10.49 12.30
N LEU A 123 -2.54 -10.27 13.53
CA LEU A 123 -1.11 -10.39 13.85
C LEU A 123 -0.58 -11.80 13.55
N LEU A 124 -1.31 -12.84 13.91
CA LEU A 124 -0.91 -14.22 13.64
C LEU A 124 -0.92 -14.53 12.14
N ALA A 125 -1.89 -14.00 11.37
CA ALA A 125 -1.96 -14.15 9.93
C ALA A 125 -0.80 -13.45 9.20
N SER A 126 -0.25 -12.37 9.78
CA SER A 126 0.88 -11.62 9.23
C SER A 126 2.23 -12.02 9.82
N SER A 127 2.30 -13.14 10.56
CA SER A 127 3.50 -13.59 11.29
C SER A 127 4.70 -13.90 10.39
N ASP A 128 4.49 -14.18 9.11
CA ASP A 128 5.56 -14.48 8.16
C ASP A 128 6.39 -13.24 7.81
N ASP A 129 5.75 -12.06 7.74
CA ASP A 129 6.45 -10.81 7.44
C ASP A 129 5.71 -9.63 8.06
N ILE A 130 6.35 -8.96 9.00
CA ILE A 130 5.80 -7.79 9.69
C ILE A 130 5.50 -6.62 8.74
N ARG A 131 6.17 -6.53 7.60
CA ARG A 131 5.96 -5.48 6.61
C ARG A 131 4.53 -5.48 6.07
N VAL A 132 3.92 -6.66 5.94
CA VAL A 132 2.51 -6.82 5.56
C VAL A 132 1.59 -6.09 6.54
N LEU A 133 1.81 -6.29 7.84
CA LEU A 133 1.04 -5.61 8.88
C LEU A 133 1.25 -4.11 8.85
N LEU A 134 2.50 -3.65 8.68
CA LEU A 134 2.83 -2.22 8.64
C LEU A 134 2.14 -1.52 7.46
N VAL A 135 2.12 -2.14 6.28
CA VAL A 135 1.38 -1.62 5.12
C VAL A 135 -0.11 -1.52 5.45
N LYS A 136 -0.70 -2.56 6.04
CA LYS A 136 -2.13 -2.56 6.39
C LYS A 136 -2.47 -1.51 7.45
N LEU A 137 -1.62 -1.30 8.44
CA LEU A 137 -1.83 -0.27 9.45
C LEU A 137 -1.76 1.15 8.84
N ALA A 138 -0.82 1.39 7.94
CA ALA A 138 -0.71 2.66 7.22
C ALA A 138 -1.94 2.90 6.32
N ASP A 139 -2.42 1.87 5.63
CA ASP A 139 -3.65 1.88 4.86
C ASP A 139 -4.84 2.30 5.74
N ARG A 140 -5.01 1.64 6.86
CA ARG A 140 -6.07 1.92 7.83
C ARG A 140 -5.99 3.34 8.39
N LEU A 141 -4.79 3.79 8.72
CA LEU A 141 -4.57 5.15 9.24
C LEU A 141 -5.03 6.21 8.23
N HIS A 142 -4.69 6.06 6.97
CA HIS A 142 -5.13 6.99 5.94
C HIS A 142 -6.66 6.96 5.78
N ASN A 143 -7.26 5.78 5.79
CA ASN A 143 -8.73 5.64 5.70
C ASN A 143 -9.44 6.35 6.87
N ILE A 144 -8.95 6.21 8.08
CA ILE A 144 -9.51 6.89 9.26
C ILE A 144 -9.41 8.41 9.13
N ARG A 145 -8.25 8.91 8.70
CA ARG A 145 -8.02 10.36 8.52
C ARG A 145 -8.93 10.96 7.44
N THR A 146 -9.14 10.24 6.35
CA THR A 146 -9.99 10.72 5.24
C THR A 146 -11.49 10.65 5.56
N ILE A 147 -11.94 9.67 6.33
CA ILE A 147 -13.33 9.58 6.80
C ILE A 147 -13.67 10.77 7.70
N ASN A 148 -12.77 11.15 8.60
CA ASN A 148 -12.97 12.31 9.47
C ASN A 148 -13.06 13.63 8.69
N GLY A 149 -12.36 13.73 7.57
CA GLY A 149 -12.47 14.87 6.65
C GLY A 149 -13.84 14.96 5.96
N ILE A 150 -14.49 13.85 5.71
CA ILE A 150 -15.83 13.82 5.07
C ILE A 150 -16.93 14.21 6.05
N LYS A 151 -16.79 13.89 7.34
CA LYS A 151 -17.80 14.19 8.36
C LYS A 151 -17.84 15.66 8.76
N ASN A 152 -16.87 16.46 8.39
CA ASN A 152 -16.75 17.87 8.75
C ASN A 152 -17.19 18.82 7.60
N ASN A 153 -17.71 18.29 6.51
CA ASN A 153 -18.34 19.02 5.42
C ASN A 153 -19.82 18.67 5.34
#